data_58e23f20601995a4314dacf4e43b2556
#
_entry.id   58e23f20601995a4314dacf4e43b2556
#
_cell.length_a   1.000
_cell.length_b   1.000
_cell.length_c   1.000
_cell.angle_alpha   90.00
_cell.angle_beta   90.00
_cell.angle_gamma   90.00
#
_symmetry.space_group_name_H-M   'P 1'
#
loop_
_entity.id
_entity.type
_entity.pdbx_description
1 polymer ?
#
loop_
_entity_poly.entity_id
_entity_poly.type
_entity_poly.pdbx_seq_one_letter_code
_entity_poly.pdbx_strand_id
1 'polypeptide(L)'
;AQRGYKEIVRGSEIEIFMQPKIKFEIVVSSEEWEKKTIEAIQKAAYTGEVGDGKIFSYEIRSAMKIRTRETGYDALQSKEQIL
;
A
#
# COMPACT_ATOMS: atom_id res chain seq x y z
N ALA A 1 2.59 12.25 -18.18
CA ALA A 1 1.37 12.84 -17.61
C ALA A 1 0.34 11.77 -17.32
N GLN A 2 -0.28 11.88 -16.19
CA GLN A 2 -1.36 10.98 -15.83
C GLN A 2 -2.59 11.28 -16.63
N ARG A 3 -3.17 10.24 -17.14
CA ARG A 3 -4.41 10.37 -17.88
C ARG A 3 -5.50 9.66 -17.09
N GLY A 4 -6.48 10.42 -16.66
CA GLY A 4 -7.65 9.85 -16.04
C GLY A 4 -8.60 9.34 -17.10
N TYR A 5 -9.34 8.32 -16.80
CA TYR A 5 -10.48 7.92 -17.60
C TYR A 5 -11.67 7.70 -16.72
N LYS A 6 -12.81 7.91 -17.33
CA LYS A 6 -14.07 7.90 -16.65
C LYS A 6 -14.86 6.67 -17.06
N GLU A 7 -15.34 5.97 -16.07
CA GLU A 7 -16.24 4.85 -16.27
C GLU A 7 -17.57 5.17 -15.66
N ILE A 8 -18.62 4.85 -16.37
CA ILE A 8 -19.98 4.98 -15.85
C ILE A 8 -20.49 3.57 -15.63
N VAL A 9 -20.84 3.28 -14.39
CA VAL A 9 -21.40 1.98 -14.05
C VAL A 9 -22.85 1.98 -14.52
N ARG A 10 -23.17 1.02 -15.37
CA ARG A 10 -24.51 0.95 -15.96
C ARG A 10 -25.58 0.77 -14.90
N GLY A 11 -26.67 1.55 -15.01
CA GLY A 11 -27.76 1.49 -14.06
C GLY A 11 -27.51 2.21 -12.77
N SER A 12 -26.40 2.92 -12.68
CA SER A 12 -26.01 3.66 -11.50
C SER A 12 -25.64 5.08 -11.90
N GLU A 13 -25.82 6.00 -10.98
CA GLU A 13 -25.37 7.37 -11.18
C GLU A 13 -23.94 7.59 -10.70
N ILE A 14 -23.24 6.53 -10.38
CA ILE A 14 -21.86 6.60 -9.89
C ILE A 14 -20.92 6.75 -11.08
N GLU A 15 -20.11 7.78 -11.03
CA GLU A 15 -19.02 7.96 -11.98
C GLU A 15 -17.73 7.56 -11.31
N ILE A 16 -16.98 6.70 -11.97
CA ILE A 16 -15.69 6.23 -11.45
C ILE A 16 -14.60 6.82 -12.31
N PHE A 17 -13.73 7.58 -11.68
CA PHE A 17 -12.52 8.08 -12.34
C PHE A 17 -11.36 7.19 -11.98
N MET A 18 -10.71 6.66 -12.99
CA MET A 18 -9.55 5.80 -12.81
C MET A 18 -8.33 6.52 -13.37
N GLN A 19 -7.34 6.67 -12.53
CA GLN A 19 -6.06 7.27 -12.92
C GLN A 19 -4.94 6.31 -12.57
N PRO A 20 -3.92 6.21 -13.41
CA PRO A 20 -2.76 5.42 -13.07
C PRO A 20 -2.12 5.97 -11.80
N LYS A 21 -1.91 5.10 -10.83
CA LYS A 21 -1.29 5.43 -9.55
C LYS A 21 -0.28 4.37 -9.20
N ILE A 22 0.71 4.77 -8.44
CA ILE A 22 1.66 3.81 -7.88
C ILE A 22 1.22 3.55 -6.46
N LYS A 23 1.07 2.27 -6.13
CA LYS A 23 0.73 1.85 -4.78
C LYS A 23 1.91 1.08 -4.21
N PHE A 24 2.36 1.50 -3.04
CA PHE A 24 3.38 0.77 -2.30
C PHE A 24 2.71 0.08 -1.13
N GLU A 25 3.05 -1.18 -0.92
CA GLU A 25 2.60 -1.92 0.23
C GLU A 25 3.81 -2.28 1.08
N ILE A 26 3.80 -1.82 2.31
CA ILE A 26 4.90 -2.03 3.23
C ILE A 26 4.35 -2.68 4.48
N VAL A 27 4.91 -3.82 4.84
CA VAL A 27 4.50 -4.54 6.03
C VAL A 27 5.55 -4.34 7.10
N VAL A 28 5.10 -3.91 8.26
CA VAL A 28 5.98 -3.67 9.40
C VAL A 28 5.55 -4.54 10.57
N SER A 29 6.46 -4.78 11.51
CA SER A 29 6.24 -5.74 12.57
C SER A 29 5.69 -5.15 13.87
N SER A 30 5.59 -3.84 13.98
CA SER A 30 5.14 -3.21 15.21
C SER A 30 4.57 -1.83 14.95
N GLU A 31 3.83 -1.30 15.92
CA GLU A 31 3.32 0.06 15.84
C GLU A 31 4.42 1.09 15.82
N GLU A 32 5.52 0.81 16.47
CA GLU A 32 6.67 1.69 16.48
C GLU A 32 7.25 1.82 15.08
N TRP A 33 7.41 0.71 14.39
CA TRP A 33 7.87 0.73 13.01
C TRP A 33 6.86 1.35 12.06
N GLU A 34 5.58 1.17 12.34
CA GLU A 34 4.52 1.82 11.58
C GLU A 34 4.69 3.34 11.60
N LYS A 35 4.84 3.89 12.79
CA LYS A 35 4.99 5.34 12.95
C LYS A 35 6.24 5.85 12.25
N LYS A 36 7.35 5.17 12.41
CA LYS A 36 8.60 5.56 11.77
C LYS A 36 8.51 5.52 10.25
N THR A 37 7.84 4.49 9.74
CA THR A 37 7.66 4.33 8.30
C THR A 37 6.77 5.43 7.73
N ILE A 38 5.66 5.72 8.40
CA ILE A 38 4.75 6.78 7.98
C ILE A 38 5.47 8.13 7.96
N GLU A 39 6.23 8.44 8.99
CA GLU A 39 6.98 9.68 9.04
C GLU A 39 8.01 9.79 7.92
N ALA A 40 8.72 8.70 7.66
CA ALA A 40 9.74 8.68 6.61
C ALA A 40 9.12 8.90 5.24
N ILE A 41 8.00 8.24 4.97
CA ILE A 41 7.31 8.38 3.69
C ILE A 41 6.75 9.80 3.55
N GLN A 42 6.13 10.31 4.60
CA GLN A 42 5.55 11.65 4.57
C GLN A 42 6.61 12.69 4.25
N LYS A 43 7.76 12.61 4.90
CA LYS A 43 8.86 13.55 4.66
C LYS A 43 9.44 13.42 3.26
N ALA A 44 9.59 12.20 2.79
CA ALA A 44 10.20 11.95 1.48
C ALA A 44 9.27 12.34 0.33
N ALA A 45 7.97 12.15 0.50
CA ALA A 45 7.00 12.35 -0.56
C ALA A 45 6.38 13.75 -0.55
N TYR A 46 6.58 14.51 0.50
CA TYR A 46 5.93 15.80 0.65
C TYR A 46 6.48 16.82 -0.34
N THR A 47 5.62 17.43 -1.11
CA THR A 47 5.97 18.56 -1.97
C THR A 47 5.13 19.78 -1.64
N GLY A 48 4.02 19.58 -0.94
CA GLY A 48 3.05 20.65 -0.67
C GLY A 48 2.06 20.85 -1.79
N GLU A 49 2.18 20.07 -2.85
CA GLU A 49 1.29 20.17 -4.01
C GLU A 49 0.23 19.10 -3.96
N VAL A 50 -0.86 19.34 -4.67
CA VAL A 50 -1.89 18.34 -4.86
C VAL A 50 -1.28 17.17 -5.63
N GLY A 51 -1.52 15.97 -5.16
CA GLY A 51 -0.97 14.77 -5.81
C GLY A 51 0.13 14.09 -5.03
N ASP A 52 0.49 14.62 -3.86
CA ASP A 52 1.48 13.97 -2.99
C ASP A 52 1.06 12.58 -2.55
N GLY A 53 -0.25 12.32 -2.52
CA GLY A 53 -0.75 11.00 -2.22
C GLY A 53 -1.29 10.85 -0.82
N LYS A 54 -1.59 9.62 -0.48
CA LYS A 54 -2.18 9.26 0.81
C LYS A 54 -1.52 8.04 1.37
N ILE A 55 -1.52 7.93 2.68
CA ILE A 55 -1.03 6.76 3.39
C ILE A 55 -2.19 6.16 4.16
N PHE A 56 -2.44 4.89 3.93
CA PHE A 56 -3.41 4.14 4.72
C PHE A 56 -2.67 3.09 5.50
N SER A 57 -3.06 2.90 6.75
CA SER A 57 -2.44 1.91 7.61
C SER A 57 -3.52 1.06 8.26
N TYR A 58 -3.29 -0.23 8.31
CA TYR A 58 -4.24 -1.16 8.92
C TYR A 58 -3.51 -2.41 9.37
N GLU A 59 -4.11 -3.11 10.30
CA GLU A 59 -3.55 -4.36 10.76
C GLU A 59 -3.79 -5.47 9.75
N ILE A 60 -2.75 -6.26 9.52
CA ILE A 60 -2.90 -7.45 8.71
C ILE A 60 -3.39 -8.56 9.62
N ARG A 61 -4.56 -9.08 9.30
CA ARG A 61 -5.18 -10.10 10.11
C ARG A 61 -4.47 -11.45 10.03
N SER A 62 -4.03 -11.80 8.84
CA SER A 62 -3.31 -13.05 8.63
C SER A 62 -2.48 -12.96 7.37
N ALA A 63 -1.45 -13.76 7.31
CA ALA A 63 -0.59 -13.87 6.15
C ALA A 63 -0.19 -15.33 5.98
N MET A 64 -0.07 -15.77 4.75
CA MET A 64 0.40 -17.11 4.45
C MET A 64 1.28 -17.09 3.22
N LYS A 65 2.40 -17.74 3.31
CA LYS A 65 3.27 -17.94 2.16
C LYS A 65 2.71 -19.14 1.38
N ILE A 66 2.33 -18.91 0.15
CA ILE A 66 1.65 -19.93 -0.64
C ILE A 66 2.51 -21.17 -0.85
N ARG A 67 3.77 -20.97 -1.16
CA ARG A 67 4.68 -22.07 -1.47
C ARG A 67 4.91 -23.01 -0.29
N THR A 68 5.08 -22.47 0.90
CA THR A 68 5.48 -23.25 2.08
C THR A 68 4.38 -23.42 3.09
N ARG A 69 3.30 -22.68 2.98
CA ARG A 69 2.21 -22.59 3.96
C ARG A 69 2.62 -21.99 5.29
N GLU A 70 3.78 -21.41 5.38
CA GLU A 70 4.17 -20.65 6.56
C GLU A 70 3.19 -19.50 6.79
N THR A 71 2.88 -19.24 8.05
CA THR A 71 1.90 -18.24 8.42
C THR A 71 2.49 -17.22 9.39
N GLY A 72 1.77 -16.11 9.56
CA GLY A 72 2.15 -15.07 10.50
C GLY A 72 3.47 -14.42 10.13
N TYR A 73 4.29 -14.18 11.13
CA TYR A 73 5.57 -13.52 10.94
C TYR A 73 6.47 -14.28 9.97
N ASP A 74 6.47 -15.59 10.05
CA ASP A 74 7.31 -16.42 9.18
C ASP A 74 6.91 -16.28 7.71
N ALA A 75 5.65 -16.04 7.43
CA ALA A 75 5.18 -15.83 6.06
C ALA A 75 5.76 -14.57 5.44
N LEU A 76 6.11 -13.60 6.25
CA LEU A 76 6.62 -12.30 5.81
C LEU A 76 8.14 -12.31 5.64
N GLN A 77 8.80 -13.38 6.06
CA GLN A 77 10.25 -13.50 5.92
C GLN A 77 10.60 -14.16 4.60
N SER A 78 11.63 -13.68 3.96
CA SER A 78 12.16 -14.32 2.78
C SER A 78 13.49 -14.97 3.14
N LYS A 79 13.51 -16.28 3.14
CA LYS A 79 14.74 -17.01 3.46
C LYS A 79 15.73 -17.00 2.31
N GLU A 80 15.27 -16.62 1.14
CA GLU A 80 16.16 -16.48 0.00
C GLU A 80 16.89 -15.15 -0.02
N GLN A 81 16.43 -14.20 0.79
CA GLN A 81 17.10 -12.91 0.90
C GLN A 81 18.13 -12.96 2.01
N ILE A 82 19.36 -12.88 1.60
CA ILE A 82 20.46 -12.75 2.54
C ILE A 82 20.79 -11.27 2.56
N LEU A 83 20.49 -10.67 3.66
CA LEU A 83 20.76 -9.25 3.86
C LEU A 83 22.04 -9.07 4.64
#